data_13bfe10ad987bd39b544910c86000254
#
_entry.id   13bfe10ad987bd39b544910c86000254
#
_cell.length_a   1.000
_cell.length_b   1.000
_cell.length_c   1.000
_cell.angle_alpha   90.00
_cell.angle_beta   90.00
_cell.angle_gamma   90.00
#
_symmetry.space_group_name_H-M   'P 1'
#
loop_
_entity.id
_entity.type
_entity.pdbx_description
1 polymer ?
#
loop_
_entity_poly.entity_id
_entity_poly.type
_entity_poly.pdbx_seq_one_letter_code
_entity_poly.pdbx_strand_id
1 'polypeptide(L)'
;MAATTNRLPMVYAKCTLAGDNLHLERPMVGFIRAPCEAGVIKATPAFDAALSQRRKWLTLIATIVGSSMALLDGSVVNIALPAIQQALHADATATQWIVNAYLLLLGAFVLIGGSAADLYGRRRVFVLGVAVFIVASIACGLSPNNVVLVVSRAVQGLGAAMLVPASLAMLGATFGEQERSQAIGIWAGAAALMMAAGPLLGGWLVDQVSWRALFLLNVPLAVAAAGLALRFGCESKDPRANQLDWSGPPLWRLALLRLHGV
;
A
#
# COMPACT_ATOMS: atom_id res chain seq x y z
N MET A 1 -0.55 -39.56 32.75
CA MET A 1 -0.51 -38.09 32.65
C MET A 1 0.45 -37.72 31.52
N ALA A 2 -0.07 -37.49 30.35
CA ALA A 2 0.73 -37.18 29.15
C ALA A 2 0.70 -35.66 28.92
N ALA A 3 1.88 -35.02 28.97
CA ALA A 3 2.04 -33.62 28.71
C ALA A 3 2.06 -33.39 27.18
N THR A 4 1.04 -32.74 26.65
CA THR A 4 0.94 -32.28 25.26
C THR A 4 1.85 -31.06 25.08
N THR A 5 3.00 -31.27 24.45
CA THR A 5 3.89 -30.21 23.98
C THR A 5 3.27 -29.50 22.78
N ASN A 6 2.75 -28.31 23.01
CA ASN A 6 2.22 -27.43 22.00
C ASN A 6 3.41 -26.76 21.27
N ARG A 7 3.81 -27.31 20.11
CA ARG A 7 4.85 -26.72 19.24
C ARG A 7 4.24 -25.56 18.49
N LEU A 8 4.68 -24.35 18.79
CA LEU A 8 4.39 -23.17 17.97
C LEU A 8 5.12 -23.28 16.60
N PRO A 9 4.45 -22.96 15.49
CA PRO A 9 5.07 -23.02 14.17
C PRO A 9 6.14 -21.95 14.02
N MET A 10 7.30 -22.36 13.52
CA MET A 10 8.39 -21.46 13.14
C MET A 10 7.96 -20.57 11.96
N VAL A 11 8.12 -19.27 12.14
CA VAL A 11 7.92 -18.29 11.07
C VAL A 11 9.18 -18.22 10.23
N TYR A 12 9.15 -18.77 9.02
CA TYR A 12 10.23 -18.62 8.04
C TYR A 12 9.98 -17.39 7.17
N ALA A 13 10.77 -16.34 7.34
CA ALA A 13 10.85 -15.25 6.37
C ALA A 13 12.01 -15.55 5.41
N LYS A 14 11.70 -15.94 4.17
CA LYS A 14 12.70 -16.07 3.10
C LYS A 14 12.98 -14.70 2.50
N CYS A 15 14.14 -14.16 2.78
CA CYS A 15 14.65 -12.98 2.13
C CYS A 15 15.66 -13.45 1.06
N THR A 16 15.18 -13.65 -0.17
CA THR A 16 16.05 -14.02 -1.30
C THR A 16 16.52 -12.77 -2.02
N LEU A 17 17.81 -12.54 -2.04
CA LEU A 17 18.46 -11.62 -2.98
C LEU A 17 18.61 -12.30 -4.33
N ALA A 18 18.39 -11.58 -5.42
CA ALA A 18 18.87 -12.04 -6.71
C ALA A 18 20.42 -11.98 -6.67
N GLY A 19 21.05 -13.12 -6.33
CA GLY A 19 22.51 -13.25 -6.37
C GLY A 19 23.19 -13.86 -5.14
N ASP A 20 22.63 -13.79 -3.93
CA ASP A 20 23.28 -14.36 -2.75
C ASP A 20 22.31 -15.19 -1.91
N ASN A 21 22.53 -16.50 -1.85
CA ASN A 21 21.82 -17.42 -0.99
C ASN A 21 22.42 -17.37 0.41
N LEU A 22 21.81 -16.60 1.32
CA LEU A 22 22.13 -16.68 2.75
C LEU A 22 21.18 -17.70 3.40
N HIS A 23 21.64 -18.94 3.54
CA HIS A 23 21.01 -19.95 4.39
C HIS A 23 21.35 -19.64 5.84
N LEU A 24 20.37 -19.16 6.61
CA LEU A 24 20.45 -19.12 8.07
C LEU A 24 19.58 -20.25 8.64
N GLU A 25 20.18 -21.42 8.77
CA GLU A 25 19.66 -22.49 9.63
C GLU A 25 20.32 -22.36 11.01
N ARG A 26 19.63 -21.79 11.97
CA ARG A 26 19.88 -22.02 13.40
C ARG A 26 18.56 -22.11 14.19
N PRO A 27 18.33 -23.21 14.91
CA PRO A 27 17.22 -23.28 15.84
C PRO A 27 17.58 -22.53 17.13
N MET A 28 16.77 -21.55 17.51
CA MET A 28 16.86 -20.95 18.84
C MET A 28 15.67 -21.36 19.69
N VAL A 29 15.95 -22.17 20.70
CA VAL A 29 15.06 -22.48 21.80
C VAL A 29 15.26 -21.41 22.87
N GLY A 30 14.21 -20.65 23.14
CA GLY A 30 14.22 -19.66 24.22
C GLY A 30 12.81 -19.53 24.81
N PHE A 31 12.63 -20.11 26.00
CA PHE A 31 11.41 -19.95 26.81
C PHE A 31 11.37 -18.56 27.43
N ILE A 32 10.36 -17.76 27.12
CA ILE A 32 9.91 -16.70 28.02
C ILE A 32 8.37 -16.66 27.98
N ARG A 33 7.74 -16.97 29.13
CA ARG A 33 6.34 -16.69 29.39
C ARG A 33 6.18 -15.18 29.62
N ALA A 34 5.38 -14.51 28.82
CA ALA A 34 4.87 -13.18 29.11
C ALA A 34 3.35 -13.18 29.09
N PRO A 35 2.68 -12.42 29.98
CA PRO A 35 1.23 -12.36 30.08
C PRO A 35 0.62 -11.66 28.86
N CYS A 36 -0.63 -11.98 28.59
CA CYS A 36 -1.46 -11.49 27.49
C CYS A 36 -1.52 -9.96 27.49
N GLU A 37 -0.84 -9.32 26.57
CA GLU A 37 -1.18 -7.97 26.11
C GLU A 37 -1.33 -7.95 24.61
N ALA A 38 -2.42 -7.31 24.20
CA ALA A 38 -2.97 -7.10 22.88
C ALA A 38 -2.02 -7.23 21.68
N GLY A 39 -2.44 -7.99 20.71
CA GLY A 39 -2.11 -8.20 19.31
C GLY A 39 -1.18 -7.25 18.56
N VAL A 40 0.01 -6.95 19.08
CA VAL A 40 1.09 -6.33 18.34
C VAL A 40 2.02 -7.43 17.87
N ILE A 41 2.20 -7.56 16.57
CA ILE A 41 3.15 -8.48 15.94
C ILE A 41 4.53 -8.24 16.55
N LYS A 42 4.98 -9.12 17.44
CA LYS A 42 6.36 -9.12 17.93
C LYS A 42 7.24 -9.63 16.78
N ALA A 43 7.87 -8.71 16.05
CA ALA A 43 8.99 -9.07 15.19
C ALA A 43 10.10 -9.67 16.06
N THR A 44 10.58 -10.85 15.75
CA THR A 44 11.66 -11.48 16.48
C THR A 44 12.95 -10.67 16.33
N PRO A 45 13.70 -10.37 17.41
CA PRO A 45 14.92 -9.53 17.37
C PRO A 45 15.99 -10.03 16.39
N ALA A 46 16.01 -11.34 16.09
CA ALA A 46 16.95 -11.95 15.16
C ALA A 46 16.75 -11.53 13.69
N PHE A 47 15.53 -11.09 13.30
CA PHE A 47 15.27 -10.64 11.94
C PHE A 47 15.80 -9.22 11.70
N ASP A 48 15.76 -8.35 12.71
CA ASP A 48 16.21 -6.96 12.62
C ASP A 48 17.74 -6.85 12.45
N ALA A 49 18.51 -7.75 13.08
CA ALA A 49 19.96 -7.76 12.99
C ALA A 49 20.48 -8.25 11.62
N ALA A 50 19.65 -8.97 10.84
CA ALA A 50 20.05 -9.56 9.56
C ALA A 50 19.91 -8.63 8.36
N LEU A 51 19.12 -7.55 8.46
CA LEU A 51 18.94 -6.61 7.35
C LEU A 51 19.96 -5.47 7.44
N SER A 52 20.72 -5.27 6.35
CA SER A 52 21.63 -4.12 6.31
C SER A 52 20.83 -2.82 6.35
N GLN A 53 21.34 -1.81 7.06
CA GLN A 53 20.71 -0.50 7.20
C GLN A 53 20.37 0.14 5.84
N ARG A 54 21.24 -0.04 4.85
CA ARG A 54 20.99 0.40 3.47
C ARG A 54 19.72 -0.21 2.89
N ARG A 55 19.45 -1.49 3.15
CA ARG A 55 18.27 -2.19 2.65
C ARG A 55 16.98 -1.69 3.30
N LYS A 56 17.02 -1.43 4.61
CA LYS A 56 15.89 -0.81 5.34
C LYS A 56 15.53 0.55 4.73
N TRP A 57 16.52 1.41 4.49
CA TRP A 57 16.32 2.72 3.87
C TRP A 57 15.78 2.64 2.45
N LEU A 58 16.28 1.73 1.62
CA LEU A 58 15.79 1.57 0.25
C LEU A 58 14.36 1.02 0.20
N THR A 59 13.98 0.17 1.15
CA THR A 59 12.58 -0.27 1.31
C THR A 59 11.69 0.89 1.76
N LEU A 60 12.15 1.73 2.69
CA LEU A 60 11.42 2.93 3.10
C LEU A 60 11.20 3.89 1.91
N ILE A 61 12.23 4.14 1.12
CA ILE A 61 12.14 4.99 -0.08
C ILE A 61 11.14 4.38 -1.08
N ALA A 62 11.19 3.08 -1.32
CA ALA A 62 10.24 2.40 -2.23
C ALA A 62 8.78 2.59 -1.78
N THR A 63 8.52 2.41 -0.49
CA THR A 63 7.16 2.57 0.07
C THR A 63 6.72 4.03 0.08
N ILE A 64 7.62 4.98 0.35
CA ILE A 64 7.33 6.43 0.27
C ILE A 64 6.96 6.80 -1.16
N VAL A 65 7.80 6.46 -2.15
CA VAL A 65 7.56 6.82 -3.56
C VAL A 65 6.24 6.23 -4.05
N GLY A 66 5.99 4.94 -3.77
CA GLY A 66 4.75 4.29 -4.17
C GLY A 66 3.50 4.90 -3.54
N SER A 67 3.50 5.11 -2.22
CA SER A 67 2.33 5.69 -1.53
C SER A 67 2.14 7.17 -1.87
N SER A 68 3.23 7.93 -1.96
CA SER A 68 3.17 9.35 -2.34
C SER A 68 2.56 9.56 -3.72
N MET A 69 2.83 8.64 -4.67
CA MET A 69 2.23 8.65 -6.00
C MET A 69 0.70 8.60 -5.93
N ALA A 70 0.13 7.66 -5.13
CA ALA A 70 -1.32 7.55 -4.98
C ALA A 70 -1.95 8.76 -4.28
N LEU A 71 -1.25 9.33 -3.29
CA LEU A 71 -1.73 10.49 -2.53
C LEU A 71 -1.61 11.79 -3.34
N LEU A 72 -0.51 11.96 -4.06
CA LEU A 72 -0.30 13.09 -4.96
C LEU A 72 -1.34 13.09 -6.07
N ASP A 73 -1.61 11.94 -6.68
CA ASP A 73 -2.62 11.78 -7.73
C ASP A 73 -4.01 12.23 -7.25
N GLY A 74 -4.40 11.87 -6.02
CA GLY A 74 -5.65 12.30 -5.41
C GLY A 74 -5.76 13.83 -5.23
N SER A 75 -4.66 14.53 -4.97
CA SER A 75 -4.65 15.99 -4.79
C SER A 75 -4.55 16.75 -6.11
N VAL A 76 -3.69 16.30 -7.02
CA VAL A 76 -3.37 16.96 -8.28
C VAL A 76 -4.56 16.96 -9.26
N VAL A 77 -5.34 15.87 -9.31
CA VAL A 77 -6.49 15.75 -10.23
C VAL A 77 -7.53 16.84 -9.96
N ASN A 78 -7.74 17.24 -8.70
CA ASN A 78 -8.68 18.30 -8.37
C ASN A 78 -8.32 19.65 -9.05
N ILE A 79 -7.03 19.95 -9.19
CA ILE A 79 -6.55 21.17 -9.89
C ILE A 79 -6.76 21.05 -11.41
N ALA A 80 -6.67 19.83 -11.95
CA ALA A 80 -6.84 19.58 -13.38
C ALA A 80 -8.31 19.54 -13.83
N LEU A 81 -9.27 19.43 -12.92
CA LEU A 81 -10.69 19.25 -13.28
C LEU A 81 -11.20 20.31 -14.28
N PRO A 82 -10.92 21.62 -14.13
CA PRO A 82 -11.37 22.62 -15.11
C PRO A 82 -10.79 22.40 -16.51
N ALA A 83 -9.50 22.03 -16.59
CA ALA A 83 -8.84 21.76 -17.87
C ALA A 83 -9.37 20.47 -18.52
N ILE A 84 -9.63 19.43 -17.72
CA ILE A 84 -10.23 18.17 -18.19
C ILE A 84 -11.66 18.42 -18.68
N GLN A 85 -12.44 19.20 -17.95
CA GLN A 85 -13.81 19.56 -18.31
C GLN A 85 -13.87 20.26 -19.65
N GLN A 86 -13.00 21.24 -19.88
CA GLN A 86 -12.91 21.95 -21.16
C GLN A 86 -12.45 21.03 -22.29
N ALA A 87 -11.40 20.22 -22.07
CA ALA A 87 -10.80 19.39 -23.10
C ALA A 87 -11.70 18.20 -23.54
N LEU A 88 -12.48 17.63 -22.62
CA LEU A 88 -13.36 16.49 -22.91
C LEU A 88 -14.84 16.86 -23.00
N HIS A 89 -15.18 18.16 -22.94
CA HIS A 89 -16.57 18.66 -22.91
C HIS A 89 -17.41 17.97 -21.85
N ALA A 90 -16.81 17.73 -20.65
CA ALA A 90 -17.45 17.02 -19.55
C ALA A 90 -18.51 17.92 -18.88
N ASP A 91 -19.67 17.36 -18.56
CA ASP A 91 -20.62 18.01 -17.68
C ASP A 91 -20.17 17.94 -16.20
N ALA A 92 -20.89 18.63 -15.32
CA ALA A 92 -20.55 18.66 -13.89
C ALA A 92 -20.61 17.26 -13.26
N THR A 93 -21.52 16.41 -13.71
CA THR A 93 -21.71 15.05 -13.21
C THR A 93 -20.52 14.17 -13.61
N ALA A 94 -20.12 14.19 -14.88
CA ALA A 94 -18.95 13.44 -15.35
C ALA A 94 -17.67 13.89 -14.63
N THR A 95 -17.52 15.19 -14.40
CA THR A 95 -16.37 15.76 -13.67
C THR A 95 -16.30 15.25 -12.23
N GLN A 96 -17.44 15.18 -11.53
CA GLN A 96 -17.51 14.61 -10.19
C GLN A 96 -17.15 13.10 -10.18
N TRP A 97 -17.60 12.36 -11.19
CA TRP A 97 -17.29 10.93 -11.29
C TRP A 97 -15.81 10.64 -11.53
N ILE A 98 -15.06 11.55 -12.17
CA ILE A 98 -13.60 11.40 -12.34
C ILE A 98 -12.91 11.28 -10.97
N VAL A 99 -13.33 12.07 -9.97
CA VAL A 99 -12.77 12.01 -8.61
C VAL A 99 -13.42 10.88 -7.81
N ASN A 100 -14.75 10.78 -7.83
CA ASN A 100 -15.49 9.84 -7.00
C ASN A 100 -15.20 8.38 -7.34
N ALA A 101 -15.03 8.03 -8.62
CA ALA A 101 -14.70 6.68 -9.04
C ALA A 101 -13.39 6.18 -8.41
N TYR A 102 -12.37 7.03 -8.36
CA TYR A 102 -11.11 6.71 -7.67
C TYR A 102 -11.29 6.52 -6.17
N LEU A 103 -11.92 7.50 -5.48
CA LEU A 103 -12.10 7.47 -4.04
C LEU A 103 -12.99 6.32 -3.57
N LEU A 104 -14.03 6.01 -4.35
CA LEU A 104 -14.98 4.95 -4.04
C LEU A 104 -14.30 3.58 -4.09
N LEU A 105 -13.57 3.28 -5.16
CA LEU A 105 -12.85 2.02 -5.29
C LEU A 105 -11.68 1.92 -4.29
N LEU A 106 -10.95 3.01 -4.05
CA LEU A 106 -9.93 3.08 -3.02
C LEU A 106 -10.55 2.74 -1.64
N GLY A 107 -11.62 3.43 -1.24
CA GLY A 107 -12.24 3.23 0.07
C GLY A 107 -12.88 1.85 0.24
N ALA A 108 -13.56 1.35 -0.80
CA ALA A 108 -14.22 0.05 -0.76
C ALA A 108 -13.22 -1.12 -0.66
N PHE A 109 -12.05 -1.01 -1.28
CA PHE A 109 -11.10 -2.11 -1.40
C PHE A 109 -9.84 -1.98 -0.52
N VAL A 110 -9.66 -0.88 0.22
CA VAL A 110 -8.45 -0.68 1.06
C VAL A 110 -8.26 -1.77 2.12
N LEU A 111 -9.34 -2.25 2.74
CA LEU A 111 -9.29 -3.34 3.73
C LEU A 111 -8.96 -4.68 3.07
N ILE A 112 -9.54 -4.93 1.88
CA ILE A 112 -9.25 -6.12 1.09
C ILE A 112 -7.79 -6.12 0.62
N GLY A 113 -7.28 -4.96 0.19
CA GLY A 113 -5.88 -4.78 -0.18
C GLY A 113 -4.91 -5.07 0.97
N GLY A 114 -5.26 -4.63 2.19
CA GLY A 114 -4.50 -4.93 3.40
C GLY A 114 -4.48 -6.43 3.72
N SER A 115 -5.65 -7.07 3.74
CA SER A 115 -5.78 -8.51 3.96
C SER A 115 -5.05 -9.33 2.88
N ALA A 116 -5.13 -8.90 1.62
CA ALA A 116 -4.41 -9.53 0.52
C ALA A 116 -2.88 -9.42 0.71
N ALA A 117 -2.37 -8.30 1.22
CA ALA A 117 -0.95 -8.12 1.51
C ALA A 117 -0.45 -9.10 2.58
N ASP A 118 -1.24 -9.35 3.61
CA ASP A 118 -0.89 -10.30 4.67
C ASP A 118 -0.97 -11.77 4.20
N LEU A 119 -1.94 -12.11 3.32
CA LEU A 119 -2.13 -13.46 2.78
C LEU A 119 -1.15 -13.82 1.67
N TYR A 120 -1.08 -12.98 0.64
CA TYR A 120 -0.32 -13.29 -0.58
C TYR A 120 1.13 -12.81 -0.54
N GLY A 121 1.46 -11.95 0.43
CA GLY A 121 2.79 -11.37 0.61
C GLY A 121 2.83 -9.88 0.30
N ARG A 122 3.39 -9.15 1.23
CA ARG A 122 3.38 -7.68 1.28
C ARG A 122 4.05 -7.04 0.08
N ARG A 123 5.25 -7.54 -0.30
CA ARG A 123 5.97 -7.06 -1.48
C ARG A 123 5.22 -7.36 -2.78
N ARG A 124 4.65 -8.56 -2.91
CA ARG A 124 3.92 -8.97 -4.12
C ARG A 124 2.69 -8.11 -4.33
N VAL A 125 1.90 -7.90 -3.28
CA VAL A 125 0.69 -7.07 -3.36
C VAL A 125 1.03 -5.61 -3.60
N PHE A 126 2.11 -5.09 -3.00
CA PHE A 126 2.61 -3.75 -3.28
C PHE A 126 2.98 -3.57 -4.76
N VAL A 127 3.79 -4.48 -5.32
CA VAL A 127 4.21 -4.43 -6.74
C VAL A 127 3.02 -4.59 -7.68
N LEU A 128 2.07 -5.48 -7.36
CA LEU A 128 0.83 -5.62 -8.13
C LEU A 128 0.00 -4.34 -8.08
N GLY A 129 -0.14 -3.72 -6.90
CA GLY A 129 -0.82 -2.42 -6.74
C GLY A 129 -0.17 -1.33 -7.59
N VAL A 130 1.17 -1.24 -7.60
CA VAL A 130 1.92 -0.34 -8.47
C VAL A 130 1.66 -0.64 -9.95
N ALA A 131 1.66 -1.91 -10.36
CA ALA A 131 1.42 -2.31 -11.75
C ALA A 131 0.00 -1.95 -12.22
N VAL A 132 -1.02 -2.22 -11.40
CA VAL A 132 -2.41 -1.83 -11.69
C VAL A 132 -2.53 -0.30 -11.76
N PHE A 133 -1.93 0.41 -10.82
CA PHE A 133 -1.95 1.87 -10.78
C PHE A 133 -1.31 2.51 -12.01
N ILE A 134 -0.13 2.01 -12.45
CA ILE A 134 0.58 2.57 -13.61
C ILE A 134 -0.18 2.32 -14.91
N VAL A 135 -0.72 1.11 -15.11
CA VAL A 135 -1.52 0.78 -16.31
C VAL A 135 -2.76 1.67 -16.37
N ALA A 136 -3.47 1.82 -15.26
CA ALA A 136 -4.61 2.70 -15.17
C ALA A 136 -4.23 4.17 -15.37
N SER A 137 -3.08 4.62 -14.86
CA SER A 137 -2.58 5.98 -15.02
C SER A 137 -2.26 6.30 -16.49
N ILE A 138 -1.63 5.37 -17.21
CA ILE A 138 -1.41 5.50 -18.65
C ILE A 138 -2.75 5.59 -19.39
N ALA A 139 -3.72 4.74 -19.04
CA ALA A 139 -5.06 4.77 -19.64
C ALA A 139 -5.77 6.10 -19.35
N CYS A 140 -5.62 6.70 -18.16
CA CYS A 140 -6.11 8.04 -17.84
C CYS A 140 -5.46 9.10 -18.74
N GLY A 141 -4.14 9.09 -18.87
CA GLY A 141 -3.40 10.05 -19.69
C GLY A 141 -3.73 9.95 -21.19
N LEU A 142 -4.09 8.78 -21.67
CA LEU A 142 -4.45 8.52 -23.08
C LEU A 142 -5.96 8.55 -23.34
N SER A 143 -6.80 8.85 -22.34
CA SER A 143 -8.25 8.79 -22.44
C SER A 143 -8.79 9.74 -23.54
N PRO A 144 -9.60 9.21 -24.48
CA PRO A 144 -10.21 10.03 -25.54
C PRO A 144 -11.52 10.69 -25.11
N ASN A 145 -12.16 10.20 -24.04
CA ASN A 145 -13.48 10.67 -23.57
C ASN A 145 -13.64 10.46 -22.05
N ASN A 146 -14.70 11.05 -21.49
CA ASN A 146 -14.99 11.02 -20.06
C ASN A 146 -15.22 9.60 -19.52
N VAL A 147 -15.88 8.72 -20.28
CA VAL A 147 -16.20 7.36 -19.83
C VAL A 147 -14.92 6.55 -19.61
N VAL A 148 -13.99 6.59 -20.58
CA VAL A 148 -12.71 5.91 -20.47
C VAL A 148 -11.91 6.47 -19.29
N LEU A 149 -11.92 7.80 -19.10
CA LEU A 149 -11.24 8.44 -17.98
C LEU A 149 -11.82 7.96 -16.64
N VAL A 150 -13.15 7.97 -16.46
CA VAL A 150 -13.81 7.53 -15.22
C VAL A 150 -13.54 6.06 -14.91
N VAL A 151 -13.62 5.17 -15.92
CA VAL A 151 -13.30 3.74 -15.75
C VAL A 151 -11.84 3.55 -15.37
N SER A 152 -10.92 4.25 -16.03
CA SER A 152 -9.50 4.19 -15.71
C SER A 152 -9.20 4.70 -14.30
N ARG A 153 -9.90 5.76 -13.84
CA ARG A 153 -9.83 6.25 -12.47
C ARG A 153 -10.32 5.23 -11.44
N ALA A 154 -11.39 4.50 -11.75
CA ALA A 154 -11.86 3.40 -10.91
C ALA A 154 -10.78 2.32 -10.75
N VAL A 155 -10.17 1.87 -11.86
CA VAL A 155 -9.09 0.88 -11.84
C VAL A 155 -7.85 1.42 -11.10
N GLN A 156 -7.53 2.70 -11.26
CA GLN A 156 -6.44 3.36 -10.55
C GLN A 156 -6.69 3.37 -9.03
N GLY A 157 -7.94 3.59 -8.59
CA GLY A 157 -8.37 3.47 -7.19
C GLY A 157 -8.15 2.07 -6.61
N LEU A 158 -8.40 1.00 -7.37
CA LEU A 158 -8.08 -0.37 -6.97
C LEU A 158 -6.57 -0.58 -6.76
N GLY A 159 -5.74 -0.05 -7.67
CA GLY A 159 -4.28 -0.07 -7.51
C GLY A 159 -3.83 0.61 -6.23
N ALA A 160 -4.35 1.81 -5.95
CA ALA A 160 -4.06 2.56 -4.72
C ALA A 160 -4.52 1.83 -3.45
N ALA A 161 -5.68 1.16 -3.51
CA ALA A 161 -6.22 0.36 -2.40
C ALA A 161 -5.32 -0.80 -1.99
N MET A 162 -4.59 -1.38 -2.94
CA MET A 162 -3.58 -2.41 -2.66
C MET A 162 -2.26 -1.80 -2.17
N LEU A 163 -1.84 -0.70 -2.76
CA LEU A 163 -0.53 -0.10 -2.61
C LEU A 163 -0.33 0.54 -1.23
N VAL A 164 -1.30 1.34 -0.75
CA VAL A 164 -1.17 2.09 0.51
C VAL A 164 -1.05 1.16 1.72
N PRO A 165 -1.96 0.21 1.98
CA PRO A 165 -1.84 -0.69 3.13
C PRO A 165 -0.65 -1.63 3.01
N ALA A 166 -0.32 -2.13 1.80
CA ALA A 166 0.84 -2.98 1.59
C ALA A 166 2.16 -2.24 1.91
N SER A 167 2.24 -0.92 1.64
CA SER A 167 3.43 -0.13 1.98
C SER A 167 3.65 -0.06 3.50
N LEU A 168 2.59 0.20 4.28
CA LEU A 168 2.66 0.21 5.74
C LEU A 168 2.99 -1.17 6.30
N ALA A 169 2.40 -2.22 5.75
CA ALA A 169 2.69 -3.60 6.12
C ALA A 169 4.16 -3.99 5.83
N MET A 170 4.73 -3.52 4.71
CA MET A 170 6.16 -3.71 4.39
C MET A 170 7.07 -2.98 5.39
N LEU A 171 6.74 -1.75 5.78
CA LEU A 171 7.48 -1.02 6.82
C LEU A 171 7.42 -1.76 8.15
N GLY A 172 6.24 -2.21 8.55
CA GLY A 172 6.03 -3.00 9.77
C GLY A 172 6.85 -4.30 9.82
N ALA A 173 7.13 -4.91 8.66
CA ALA A 173 7.95 -6.12 8.55
C ALA A 173 9.45 -5.84 8.41
N THR A 174 9.84 -4.65 7.94
CA THR A 174 11.24 -4.30 7.67
C THR A 174 11.93 -3.68 8.89
N PHE A 175 11.18 -2.89 9.67
CA PHE A 175 11.69 -2.15 10.82
C PHE A 175 11.27 -2.82 12.14
N GLY A 176 12.20 -2.96 13.08
CA GLY A 176 11.93 -3.45 14.43
C GLY A 176 11.09 -2.46 15.25
N GLU A 177 10.59 -2.93 16.40
CA GLU A 177 9.68 -2.15 17.26
C GLU A 177 10.20 -0.73 17.57
N GLN A 178 11.50 -0.60 17.82
CA GLN A 178 12.12 0.69 18.18
C GLN A 178 12.22 1.66 16.99
N GLU A 179 12.50 1.16 15.79
CA GLU A 179 12.68 1.98 14.58
C GLU A 179 11.38 2.20 13.80
N ARG A 180 10.36 1.35 14.03
CA ARG A 180 9.10 1.34 13.27
C ARG A 180 8.34 2.66 13.35
N SER A 181 8.20 3.23 14.54
CA SER A 181 7.48 4.48 14.75
C SER A 181 8.15 5.63 13.99
N GLN A 182 9.48 5.67 13.97
CA GLN A 182 10.25 6.65 13.22
C GLN A 182 10.08 6.44 11.70
N ALA A 183 10.17 5.20 11.21
CA ALA A 183 9.98 4.90 9.79
C ALA A 183 8.58 5.28 9.30
N ILE A 184 7.53 4.98 10.08
CA ILE A 184 6.16 5.37 9.78
C ILE A 184 6.01 6.91 9.83
N GLY A 185 6.65 7.58 10.80
CA GLY A 185 6.66 9.04 10.88
C GLY A 185 7.30 9.70 9.66
N ILE A 186 8.43 9.18 9.18
CA ILE A 186 9.09 9.65 7.96
C ILE A 186 8.19 9.40 6.73
N TRP A 187 7.60 8.22 6.62
CA TRP A 187 6.67 7.88 5.55
C TRP A 187 5.45 8.81 5.53
N ALA A 188 4.81 9.05 6.69
CA ALA A 188 3.65 9.93 6.80
C ALA A 188 4.01 11.40 6.52
N GLY A 189 5.16 11.87 7.01
CA GLY A 189 5.66 13.21 6.72
C GLY A 189 5.94 13.43 5.24
N ALA A 190 6.58 12.47 4.58
CA ALA A 190 6.82 12.51 3.14
C ALA A 190 5.50 12.51 2.34
N ALA A 191 4.53 11.69 2.75
CA ALA A 191 3.20 11.66 2.16
C ALA A 191 2.47 13.01 2.27
N ALA A 192 2.52 13.63 3.45
CA ALA A 192 1.92 14.96 3.68
C ALA A 192 2.60 16.05 2.83
N LEU A 193 3.93 16.02 2.72
CA LEU A 193 4.67 16.95 1.84
C LEU A 193 4.28 16.79 0.37
N MET A 194 4.14 15.55 -0.11
CA MET A 194 3.71 15.29 -1.48
C MET A 194 2.28 15.74 -1.75
N MET A 195 1.36 15.55 -0.79
CA MET A 195 -0.01 16.10 -0.89
C MET A 195 -0.01 17.63 -0.96
N ALA A 196 0.81 18.30 -0.15
CA ALA A 196 0.94 19.75 -0.15
C ALA A 196 1.61 20.29 -1.42
N ALA A 197 2.56 19.53 -1.99
CA ALA A 197 3.20 19.88 -3.26
C ALA A 197 2.29 19.65 -4.48
N GLY A 198 1.26 18.80 -4.34
CA GLY A 198 0.33 18.44 -5.40
C GLY A 198 -0.26 19.63 -6.15
N PRO A 199 -0.87 20.62 -5.50
CA PRO A 199 -1.45 21.80 -6.15
C PRO A 199 -0.43 22.60 -6.94
N LEU A 200 0.81 22.78 -6.44
CA LEU A 200 1.87 23.52 -7.12
C LEU A 200 2.32 22.78 -8.38
N LEU A 201 2.63 21.50 -8.24
CA LEU A 201 3.05 20.65 -9.37
C LEU A 201 1.92 20.49 -10.38
N GLY A 202 0.70 20.30 -9.90
CA GLY A 202 -0.48 20.11 -10.73
C GLY A 202 -0.81 21.35 -11.55
N GLY A 203 -0.84 22.52 -10.92
CA GLY A 203 -1.08 23.79 -11.60
C GLY A 203 -0.03 24.03 -12.68
N TRP A 204 1.25 23.92 -12.32
CA TRP A 204 2.33 24.14 -13.28
C TRP A 204 2.26 23.17 -14.48
N LEU A 205 2.03 21.86 -14.24
CA LEU A 205 1.92 20.89 -15.34
C LEU A 205 0.70 21.15 -16.25
N VAL A 206 -0.44 21.52 -15.65
CA VAL A 206 -1.65 21.82 -16.43
C VAL A 206 -1.45 23.04 -17.31
N ASP A 207 -0.81 24.09 -16.77
CA ASP A 207 -0.61 25.36 -17.48
C ASP A 207 0.46 25.27 -18.57
N GLN A 208 1.56 24.55 -18.30
CA GLN A 208 2.74 24.55 -19.21
C GLN A 208 2.75 23.37 -20.17
N VAL A 209 2.09 22.26 -19.84
CA VAL A 209 2.17 21.03 -20.65
C VAL A 209 0.77 20.53 -21.05
N SER A 210 0.09 19.87 -20.15
CA SER A 210 -1.27 19.33 -20.33
C SER A 210 -1.74 18.63 -19.06
N TRP A 211 -3.04 18.59 -18.82
CA TRP A 211 -3.64 17.77 -17.78
C TRP A 211 -3.29 16.27 -17.91
N ARG A 212 -3.04 15.77 -19.11
CA ARG A 212 -2.62 14.38 -19.36
C ARG A 212 -1.26 14.07 -18.74
N ALA A 213 -0.35 15.04 -18.69
CA ALA A 213 0.97 14.89 -18.11
C ALA A 213 0.94 14.53 -16.62
N LEU A 214 -0.11 14.93 -15.91
CA LEU A 214 -0.32 14.58 -14.49
C LEU A 214 -0.36 13.08 -14.26
N PHE A 215 -1.09 12.37 -15.11
CA PHE A 215 -1.18 10.92 -15.04
C PHE A 215 0.13 10.25 -15.51
N LEU A 216 0.75 10.77 -16.55
CA LEU A 216 2.01 10.23 -17.06
C LEU A 216 3.19 10.44 -16.10
N LEU A 217 3.14 11.46 -15.23
CA LEU A 217 4.12 11.68 -14.17
C LEU A 217 4.21 10.49 -13.20
N ASN A 218 3.12 9.78 -13.00
CA ASN A 218 3.11 8.58 -12.15
C ASN A 218 3.96 7.44 -12.73
N VAL A 219 4.21 7.40 -14.04
CA VAL A 219 4.93 6.31 -14.71
C VAL A 219 6.39 6.18 -14.21
N PRO A 220 7.23 7.22 -14.25
CA PRO A 220 8.60 7.12 -13.75
C PRO A 220 8.64 6.84 -12.24
N LEU A 221 7.72 7.42 -11.45
CA LEU A 221 7.65 7.17 -10.01
C LEU A 221 7.30 5.71 -9.72
N ALA A 222 6.34 5.15 -10.46
CA ALA A 222 5.93 3.75 -10.31
C ALA A 222 7.04 2.77 -10.70
N VAL A 223 7.77 3.04 -11.79
CA VAL A 223 8.92 2.22 -12.20
C VAL A 223 10.00 2.24 -11.11
N ALA A 224 10.29 3.41 -10.54
CA ALA A 224 11.25 3.53 -9.44
C ALA A 224 10.78 2.78 -8.19
N ALA A 225 9.51 2.95 -7.77
CA ALA A 225 8.94 2.26 -6.61
C ALA A 225 8.95 0.74 -6.78
N ALA A 226 8.50 0.23 -7.93
CA ALA A 226 8.49 -1.21 -8.24
C ALA A 226 9.91 -1.78 -8.31
N GLY A 227 10.83 -1.09 -8.99
CA GLY A 227 12.22 -1.52 -9.11
C GLY A 227 12.92 -1.61 -7.76
N LEU A 228 12.74 -0.61 -6.90
CA LEU A 228 13.28 -0.61 -5.54
C LEU A 228 12.63 -1.71 -4.68
N ALA A 229 11.30 -1.88 -4.74
CA ALA A 229 10.60 -2.90 -3.98
C ALA A 229 10.99 -4.32 -4.41
N LEU A 230 11.15 -4.57 -5.71
CA LEU A 230 11.57 -5.88 -6.24
C LEU A 230 13.01 -6.23 -5.84
N ARG A 231 13.91 -5.22 -5.85
CA ARG A 231 15.33 -5.47 -5.56
C ARG A 231 15.64 -5.51 -4.06
N PHE A 232 14.98 -4.71 -3.25
CA PHE A 232 15.35 -4.50 -1.84
C PHE A 232 14.24 -4.90 -0.85
N GLY A 233 12.97 -4.93 -1.27
CA GLY A 233 11.86 -5.32 -0.42
C GLY A 233 11.97 -6.78 0.00
N CYS A 234 11.79 -7.06 1.30
CA CYS A 234 11.66 -8.41 1.80
C CYS A 234 10.24 -8.93 1.61
N GLU A 235 10.13 -10.16 1.09
CA GLU A 235 8.83 -10.81 1.07
C GLU A 235 8.50 -11.30 2.48
N SER A 236 7.37 -10.88 2.98
CA SER A 236 6.85 -11.32 4.27
C SER A 236 5.36 -11.56 4.18
N LYS A 237 4.88 -12.56 4.90
CA LYS A 237 3.47 -12.91 5.04
C LYS A 237 3.14 -13.03 6.51
N ASP A 238 1.90 -12.76 6.89
CA ASP A 238 1.45 -13.09 8.24
C ASP A 238 1.09 -14.58 8.31
N PRO A 239 1.78 -15.38 9.13
CA PRO A 239 1.48 -16.81 9.28
C PRO A 239 0.11 -17.07 9.92
N ARG A 240 -0.52 -16.05 10.51
CA ARG A 240 -1.85 -16.13 11.12
C ARG A 240 -2.98 -15.76 10.17
N ALA A 241 -2.66 -15.18 9.01
CA ALA A 241 -3.64 -14.85 7.98
C ALA A 241 -4.11 -16.13 7.29
N ASN A 242 -5.21 -16.71 7.76
CA ASN A 242 -5.74 -17.98 7.22
C ASN A 242 -6.76 -17.81 6.09
N GLN A 243 -7.43 -16.67 5.99
CA GLN A 243 -8.46 -16.41 4.96
C GLN A 243 -8.62 -14.91 4.72
N LEU A 244 -8.96 -14.55 3.47
CA LEU A 244 -9.50 -13.22 3.17
C LEU A 244 -10.85 -13.08 3.88
N ASP A 245 -10.89 -12.15 4.82
CA ASP A 245 -12.14 -11.84 5.52
C ASP A 245 -13.00 -10.93 4.61
N TRP A 246 -13.72 -11.58 3.67
CA TRP A 246 -14.64 -10.91 2.74
C TRP A 246 -15.85 -10.32 3.47
N SER A 247 -16.10 -10.86 4.65
CA SER A 247 -17.23 -10.46 5.48
C SER A 247 -16.77 -9.74 6.73
N GLY A 248 -15.84 -8.90 6.85
CA GLY A 248 -15.49 -8.25 8.13
C GLY A 248 -16.59 -8.42 9.20
N PRO A 249 -16.43 -8.33 10.49
CA PRO A 249 -17.51 -8.59 11.44
C PRO A 249 -18.75 -7.84 10.95
N PRO A 250 -19.81 -8.51 10.51
CA PRO A 250 -20.89 -7.83 9.81
C PRO A 250 -21.45 -6.81 10.77
N LEU A 251 -21.27 -5.52 10.46
CA LEU A 251 -21.72 -4.40 11.31
C LEU A 251 -23.21 -4.57 11.71
N TRP A 252 -23.98 -5.26 10.87
CA TRP A 252 -25.36 -5.65 11.18
C TRP A 252 -25.44 -6.66 12.33
N ARG A 253 -24.47 -7.58 12.52
CA ARG A 253 -24.44 -8.48 13.69
C ARG A 253 -24.15 -7.72 14.98
N LEU A 254 -23.22 -6.74 14.93
CA LEU A 254 -22.96 -5.86 16.07
C LEU A 254 -24.17 -4.96 16.37
N ALA A 255 -24.87 -4.49 15.34
CA ALA A 255 -26.11 -3.73 15.51
C ALA A 255 -27.22 -4.60 16.11
N LEU A 256 -27.39 -5.85 15.67
CA LEU A 256 -28.40 -6.78 16.22
C LEU A 256 -28.07 -7.21 17.66
N LEU A 257 -26.80 -7.42 18.00
CA LEU A 257 -26.39 -7.73 19.38
C LEU A 257 -26.62 -6.56 20.31
N ARG A 258 -26.54 -5.31 19.85
CA ARG A 258 -26.93 -4.13 20.63
C ARG A 258 -28.45 -3.97 20.77
N LEU A 259 -29.23 -4.45 19.80
CA LEU A 259 -30.70 -4.39 19.87
C LEU A 259 -31.31 -5.51 20.73
N HIS A 260 -30.62 -6.61 20.96
CA HIS A 260 -31.06 -7.74 21.80
C HIS A 260 -30.43 -7.77 23.17
N GLY A 261 -29.57 -6.82 23.51
CA GLY A 261 -28.86 -6.70 24.79
C GLY A 261 -29.44 -5.62 25.68
N VAL A 262 -30.77 -5.51 25.72
CA VAL A 262 -31.49 -4.77 26.78
C VAL A 262 -32.26 -5.78 27.62
#